data_d2069eba8f32f54b78b7bc720d6f7922
#
_entry.id   d2069eba8f32f54b78b7bc720d6f7922
#
_cell.length_a   1.000
_cell.length_b   1.000
_cell.length_c   1.000
_cell.angle_alpha   90.00
_cell.angle_beta   90.00
_cell.angle_gamma   90.00
#
_symmetry.space_group_name_H-M   'P 1'
#
loop_
_entity.id
_entity.type
_entity.pdbx_description
1 polymer ?
#
loop_
_entity_poly.entity_id
_entity_poly.type
_entity_poly.pdbx_seq_one_letter_code
_entity_poly.pdbx_strand_id
1 'polypeptide(L)'
;MTENTCTITIDGKTVELPVVEGTTGDRAIDISRLRELTGVTTLDSSLANTASCRSAISWIDGENGRLLYRGIPIETLAENKVSFVETAMLLITVRPVSYTHLTL
;
A
#
# COMPACT_ATOMS: atom_id res chain seq x y z
N MET A 1 -11.32 -3.79 17.94
CA MET A 1 -10.51 -4.00 16.75
C MET A 1 -10.09 -5.45 16.71
N THR A 2 -10.63 -6.21 15.80
CA THR A 2 -10.21 -7.60 15.62
C THR A 2 -8.78 -7.58 15.09
N GLU A 3 -7.89 -8.20 15.83
CA GLU A 3 -6.55 -8.42 15.32
C GLU A 3 -6.66 -9.30 14.07
N ASN A 4 -6.20 -8.78 12.96
CA ASN A 4 -6.13 -9.56 11.73
C ASN A 4 -4.86 -10.39 11.78
N THR A 5 -5.02 -11.69 11.95
CA THR A 5 -3.91 -12.64 11.90
C THR A 5 -4.23 -13.75 10.90
N CYS A 6 -3.20 -14.33 10.32
CA CYS A 6 -3.35 -15.56 9.56
C CYS A 6 -2.52 -16.66 10.22
N THR A 7 -3.00 -17.88 10.08
CA THR A 7 -2.34 -19.07 10.63
C THR A 7 -1.68 -19.84 9.50
N ILE A 8 -0.39 -20.10 9.64
CA ILE A 8 0.40 -20.88 8.67
C ILE A 8 0.91 -22.14 9.37
N THR A 9 0.70 -23.27 8.76
CA THR A 9 1.22 -24.56 9.24
C THR A 9 2.22 -25.09 8.24
N ILE A 10 3.46 -25.29 8.70
CA ILE A 10 4.56 -25.85 7.89
C ILE A 10 5.32 -26.86 8.72
N ASP A 11 5.54 -28.05 8.17
CA ASP A 11 6.30 -29.12 8.81
C ASP A 11 5.85 -29.41 10.25
N GLY A 12 4.53 -29.40 10.46
CA GLY A 12 3.94 -29.63 11.77
C GLY A 12 4.00 -28.45 12.72
N LYS A 13 4.60 -27.32 12.32
CA LYS A 13 4.62 -26.09 13.12
C LYS A 13 3.51 -25.16 12.65
N THR A 14 2.73 -24.68 13.60
CA THR A 14 1.67 -23.70 13.35
C THR A 14 2.08 -22.36 13.95
N VAL A 15 2.09 -21.32 13.14
CA VAL A 15 2.44 -19.96 13.57
C VAL A 15 1.37 -18.97 13.12
N GLU A 16 1.21 -17.90 13.90
CA GLU A 16 0.33 -16.80 13.55
C GLU A 16 1.15 -15.62 13.07
N LEU A 17 0.76 -15.06 11.94
CA LEU A 17 1.39 -13.87 11.36
C LEU A 17 0.37 -12.74 11.26
N PRO A 18 0.80 -11.49 11.47
CA PRO A 18 -0.09 -10.35 11.33
C PRO A 18 -0.58 -10.19 9.88
N VAL A 19 -1.82 -9.78 9.72
CA VAL A 19 -2.36 -9.32 8.45
C VAL A 19 -2.51 -7.81 8.51
N VAL A 20 -1.90 -7.14 7.58
CA VAL A 20 -1.90 -5.68 7.46
C VAL A 20 -2.94 -5.28 6.45
N GLU A 21 -3.77 -4.30 6.78
CA GLU A 21 -4.79 -3.79 5.87
C GLU A 21 -4.54 -2.30 5.59
N GLY A 22 -4.54 -1.94 4.31
CA GLY A 22 -4.46 -0.55 3.87
C GLY A 22 -5.83 0.10 3.85
N THR A 23 -5.85 1.43 3.80
CA THR A 23 -7.11 2.20 3.77
C THR A 23 -7.92 1.97 2.49
N THR A 24 -7.28 1.50 1.42
CA THR A 24 -7.93 1.16 0.16
C THR A 24 -8.45 -0.28 0.10
N GLY A 25 -8.30 -1.03 1.19
CA GLY A 25 -8.79 -2.40 1.31
C GLY A 25 -7.77 -3.48 0.95
N ASP A 26 -6.59 -3.12 0.50
CA ASP A 26 -5.52 -4.08 0.24
C ASP A 26 -5.07 -4.75 1.53
N ARG A 27 -4.83 -6.04 1.48
CA ARG A 27 -4.41 -6.83 2.63
C ARG A 27 -3.13 -7.57 2.32
N ALA A 28 -2.21 -7.61 3.28
CA ALA A 28 -0.95 -8.31 3.14
C ALA A 28 -0.62 -9.07 4.42
N ILE A 29 -0.03 -10.23 4.27
CA ILE A 29 0.51 -11.01 5.39
C ILE A 29 1.90 -10.46 5.69
N ASP A 30 2.12 -10.03 6.93
CA ASP A 30 3.45 -9.61 7.37
C ASP A 30 4.29 -10.85 7.68
N ILE A 31 5.20 -11.17 6.77
CA ILE A 31 6.05 -12.35 6.86
C ILE A 31 7.43 -12.09 7.49
N SER A 32 7.62 -10.92 8.10
CA SER A 32 8.92 -10.54 8.65
C SER A 32 9.48 -11.54 9.67
N ARG A 33 8.59 -12.21 10.42
CA ARG A 33 8.99 -13.21 11.41
C ARG A 33 8.85 -14.67 10.94
N LEU A 34 8.45 -14.90 9.71
CA LEU A 34 8.22 -16.25 9.21
C LEU A 34 9.47 -17.13 9.32
N ARG A 35 10.61 -16.60 8.89
CA ARG A 35 11.88 -17.35 8.94
C ARG A 35 12.33 -17.63 10.36
N GLU A 36 12.19 -16.67 11.24
CA GLU A 36 12.51 -16.82 12.66
C GLU A 36 11.70 -17.94 13.30
N LEU A 37 10.41 -17.98 13.00
CA LEU A 37 9.47 -18.90 13.64
C LEU A 37 9.48 -20.31 13.01
N THR A 38 9.74 -20.43 11.71
CA THR A 38 9.60 -21.69 10.98
C THR A 38 10.87 -22.15 10.27
N GLY A 39 11.85 -21.28 10.10
CA GLY A 39 13.04 -21.54 9.28
C GLY A 39 12.79 -21.44 7.78
N VAL A 40 11.57 -21.12 7.36
CA VAL A 40 11.15 -21.07 5.96
C VAL A 40 11.05 -19.62 5.51
N THR A 41 11.48 -19.33 4.31
CA THR A 41 11.30 -18.05 3.64
C THR A 41 10.30 -18.16 2.50
N THR A 42 9.95 -17.04 1.90
CA THR A 42 9.04 -17.00 0.74
C THR A 42 9.82 -16.80 -0.54
N LEU A 43 9.29 -17.31 -1.63
CA LEU A 43 9.86 -17.11 -2.96
C LEU A 43 8.80 -16.56 -3.90
N ASP A 44 9.07 -15.39 -4.47
CA ASP A 44 8.27 -14.77 -5.51
C ASP A 44 9.22 -13.99 -6.41
N SER A 45 9.72 -14.64 -7.45
CA SER A 45 10.81 -14.10 -8.29
C SER A 45 10.41 -12.84 -9.04
N SER A 46 9.14 -12.71 -9.39
CA SER A 46 8.65 -11.54 -10.14
C SER A 46 8.10 -10.42 -9.24
N LEU A 47 8.03 -10.67 -7.93
CA LEU A 47 7.39 -9.78 -6.95
C LEU A 47 5.93 -9.44 -7.30
N ALA A 48 5.29 -10.33 -8.05
CA ALA A 48 3.92 -10.12 -8.51
C ALA A 48 2.88 -10.22 -7.39
N ASN A 49 3.23 -10.96 -6.33
CA ASN A 49 2.35 -11.19 -5.18
C ASN A 49 3.03 -10.78 -3.88
N THR A 50 3.86 -9.77 -3.92
CA THR A 50 4.62 -9.31 -2.76
C THR A 50 4.46 -7.81 -2.60
N ALA A 51 3.89 -7.39 -1.46
CA ALA A 51 3.89 -5.98 -1.07
C ALA A 51 5.27 -5.63 -0.51
N SER A 52 5.95 -4.67 -1.11
CA SER A 52 7.29 -4.29 -0.72
C SER A 52 7.35 -3.31 0.46
N CYS A 53 6.30 -2.52 0.64
CA CYS A 53 6.26 -1.53 1.71
C CYS A 53 4.82 -1.03 1.94
N ARG A 54 4.66 -0.30 3.04
CA ARG A 54 3.48 0.55 3.26
C ARG A 54 3.77 1.93 2.70
N SER A 55 2.79 2.52 2.05
CA SER A 55 2.93 3.87 1.52
C SER A 55 1.70 4.71 1.82
N ALA A 56 1.93 5.94 2.27
CA ALA A 56 0.90 6.97 2.37
C ALA A 56 0.98 7.96 1.20
N ILE A 57 1.88 7.73 0.26
CA ILE A 57 2.17 8.66 -0.83
C ILE A 57 1.35 8.35 -2.06
N SER A 58 1.36 7.10 -2.50
CA SER A 58 0.65 6.70 -3.72
C SER A 58 0.06 5.31 -3.57
N TRP A 59 -0.96 5.05 -4.35
CA TRP A 59 -1.58 3.74 -4.45
C TRP A 59 -1.93 3.46 -5.90
N ILE A 60 -1.66 2.24 -6.34
CA ILE A 60 -1.91 1.82 -7.71
C ILE A 60 -2.73 0.53 -7.73
N ASP A 61 -3.74 0.50 -8.60
CA ASP A 61 -4.48 -0.70 -8.95
C ASP A 61 -4.32 -0.92 -10.45
N GLY A 62 -3.39 -1.78 -10.80
CA GLY A 62 -3.08 -2.07 -12.20
C GLY A 62 -4.19 -2.79 -12.94
N GLU A 63 -5.00 -3.58 -12.24
CA GLU A 63 -6.12 -4.32 -12.86
C GLU A 63 -7.23 -3.39 -13.32
N ASN A 64 -7.57 -2.41 -12.51
CA ASN A 64 -8.64 -1.46 -12.81
C ASN A 64 -8.12 -0.13 -13.36
N GLY A 65 -6.82 0.01 -13.55
CA GLY A 65 -6.21 1.22 -14.09
C GLY A 65 -6.41 2.44 -13.20
N ARG A 66 -6.23 2.29 -11.89
CA ARG A 66 -6.40 3.37 -10.92
C ARG A 66 -5.07 3.75 -10.28
N LEU A 67 -4.85 5.06 -10.16
CA LEU A 67 -3.68 5.61 -9.48
C LEU A 67 -4.12 6.78 -8.61
N LEU A 68 -3.74 6.73 -7.34
CA LEU A 68 -4.01 7.80 -6.38
C LEU A 68 -2.69 8.42 -5.92
N TYR A 69 -2.65 9.74 -5.82
CA TYR A 69 -1.58 10.49 -5.18
C TYR A 69 -2.11 11.09 -3.89
N ARG A 70 -1.61 10.66 -2.75
CA ARG A 70 -2.11 11.07 -1.42
C ARG A 70 -3.64 10.90 -1.30
N GLY A 71 -4.17 9.84 -1.88
CA GLY A 71 -5.59 9.53 -1.88
C GLY A 71 -6.41 10.25 -2.94
N ILE A 72 -5.81 11.12 -3.75
CA ILE A 72 -6.49 11.86 -4.81
C ILE A 72 -6.30 11.14 -6.15
N PRO A 73 -7.39 10.77 -6.86
CA PRO A 73 -7.26 10.19 -8.19
C PRO A 73 -6.53 11.13 -9.15
N ILE A 74 -5.65 10.60 -9.98
CA ILE A 74 -4.89 11.43 -10.93
C ILE A 74 -5.81 12.14 -11.94
N GLU A 75 -6.96 11.56 -12.26
CA GLU A 75 -7.96 12.18 -13.11
C GLU A 75 -8.44 13.50 -12.50
N THR A 76 -8.64 13.53 -11.19
CA THR A 76 -9.05 14.74 -10.47
C THR A 76 -7.97 15.82 -10.58
N LEU A 77 -6.70 15.45 -10.45
CA LEU A 77 -5.58 16.39 -10.59
C LEU A 77 -5.52 16.95 -12.02
N ALA A 78 -5.73 16.10 -13.01
CA ALA A 78 -5.73 16.52 -14.42
C ALA A 78 -6.92 17.44 -14.74
N GLU A 79 -8.11 17.10 -14.28
CA GLU A 79 -9.31 17.90 -14.49
C GLU A 79 -9.22 19.30 -13.86
N ASN A 80 -8.57 19.40 -12.71
CA ASN A 80 -8.35 20.67 -12.03
C ASN A 80 -7.10 21.41 -12.51
N LYS A 81 -6.42 20.90 -13.54
CA LYS A 81 -5.21 21.50 -14.15
C LYS A 81 -4.12 21.78 -13.12
N VAL A 82 -3.93 20.84 -12.20
CA VAL A 82 -2.89 20.93 -11.19
C VAL A 82 -1.52 20.85 -11.89
N SER A 83 -0.63 21.79 -11.58
CA SER A 83 0.68 21.87 -12.22
C SER A 83 1.60 20.74 -11.75
N PHE A 84 2.69 20.52 -12.50
CA PHE A 84 3.72 19.57 -12.10
C PHE A 84 4.30 19.90 -10.72
N VAL A 85 4.58 21.17 -10.45
CA VAL A 85 5.15 21.60 -9.17
C VAL A 85 4.19 21.35 -8.02
N GLU A 86 2.90 21.67 -8.21
CA GLU A 86 1.86 21.41 -7.22
C GLU A 86 1.71 19.91 -6.94
N THR A 87 1.76 19.08 -7.97
CA THR A 87 1.73 17.63 -7.83
C THR A 87 2.96 17.12 -7.08
N ALA A 88 4.13 17.64 -7.41
CA ALA A 88 5.36 17.29 -6.70
C ALA A 88 5.28 17.66 -5.22
N MET A 89 4.74 18.82 -4.90
CA MET A 89 4.53 19.22 -3.51
C MET A 89 3.53 18.34 -2.79
N LEU A 90 2.47 17.92 -3.45
CA LEU A 90 1.50 16.98 -2.89
C LEU A 90 2.17 15.65 -2.51
N LEU A 91 3.07 15.15 -3.34
CA LEU A 91 3.76 13.88 -3.09
C LEU A 91 4.85 13.99 -2.03
N ILE A 92 5.54 15.13 -1.96
CA ILE A 92 6.67 15.33 -1.05
C ILE A 92 6.22 15.73 0.35
N THR A 93 5.22 16.60 0.45
CA THR A 93 4.77 17.12 1.74
C THR A 93 3.77 16.18 2.41
N VAL A 94 3.85 16.11 3.74
CA VAL A 94 2.90 15.31 4.53
C VAL A 94 1.52 15.98 4.57
N ARG A 95 1.45 17.27 4.27
CA ARG A 95 0.18 18.01 4.29
C ARG A 95 -0.54 17.81 2.97
N PRO A 96 -1.81 17.37 2.99
CA PRO A 96 -2.60 17.41 1.78
C PRO A 96 -2.67 18.85 1.29
N VAL A 97 -2.46 19.05 0.00
CA VAL A 97 -2.72 20.34 -0.62
C VAL A 97 -4.19 20.65 -0.39
N SER A 98 -4.48 21.79 0.18
CA SER A 98 -5.85 22.21 0.42
C SER A 98 -6.60 22.21 -0.92
N TYR A 99 -7.81 21.69 -0.91
CA TYR A 99 -8.66 21.69 -2.11
C TYR A 99 -8.83 23.08 -2.72
N THR A 100 -8.68 24.12 -1.92
CA THR A 100 -8.71 25.50 -2.39
C THR A 100 -7.58 25.83 -3.36
N HIS A 101 -6.43 25.18 -3.25
CA HIS A 101 -5.34 25.36 -4.21
C HIS A 101 -5.56 24.56 -5.49
N LEU A 102 -6.36 23.50 -5.45
CA LEU A 102 -6.68 22.68 -6.61
C LEU A 102 -7.78 23.28 -7.49
N THR A 103 -8.54 24.22 -6.97
CA THR A 103 -9.65 24.86 -7.69
C THR A 103 -9.28 26.20 -8.31
N LEU A 104 -8.08 26.67 -8.06
CA LEU A 104 -7.56 27.90 -8.65
C LEU A 104 -6.72 27.58 -9.88
#